data_bbb32a241819e6d7761f2e6a41482f9e
#
_entry.id   bbb32a241819e6d7761f2e6a41482f9e
#
_cell.length_a   1.000
_cell.length_b   1.000
_cell.length_c   1.000
_cell.angle_alpha   90.00
_cell.angle_beta   90.00
_cell.angle_gamma   90.00
#
_symmetry.space_group_name_H-M   'P 1'
#
loop_
_entity.id
_entity.type
_entity.pdbx_description
1 polymer ?
#
loop_
_entity_poly.entity_id
_entity_poly.type
_entity_poly.pdbx_seq_one_letter_code
_entity_poly.pdbx_strand_id
1 'polypeptide(L)'
;ICPINAVAVVDAETKTVHSFLLRNPENPLIEQFEKNLPNFIDKCHKTFDESYGELNYEIHMYDTEIDMITEVFRLFNTLARDFILFWNMAFDIPYFIDRIKALGHDPMKIMCDPEFIQDELYYRKDHRHHDFKTKNDVFTCTSKSVYLDQMSQYIKIRKARSELKTVRLNAIAKAELNDEKLDYSDEANIKTLPYENYELFVLYNIKDTLLQYG
;
A
#
# COMPACT_ATOMS: atom_id res chain seq x y z
N ILE A 1 -4.44 4.01 17.71
CA ILE A 1 -4.15 3.78 16.28
C ILE A 1 -4.96 2.57 15.83
N CYS A 2 -5.75 2.71 14.76
CA CYS A 2 -6.58 1.62 14.24
C CYS A 2 -5.73 0.48 13.66
N PRO A 3 -6.21 -0.79 13.68
CA PRO A 3 -5.53 -1.88 12.99
C PRO A 3 -5.36 -1.63 11.49
N ILE A 4 -4.29 -2.18 10.92
CA ILE A 4 -4.12 -2.29 9.47
C ILE A 4 -4.89 -3.53 9.03
N ASN A 5 -5.93 -3.35 8.22
CA ASN A 5 -6.79 -4.45 7.79
C ASN A 5 -6.39 -5.02 6.43
N ALA A 6 -5.74 -4.24 5.60
CA ALA A 6 -5.28 -4.64 4.27
C ALA A 6 -4.04 -3.86 3.83
N VAL A 7 -3.15 -4.52 3.11
CA VAL A 7 -2.03 -3.93 2.40
C VAL A 7 -1.97 -4.55 1.02
N ALA A 8 -1.92 -3.73 -0.04
CA ALA A 8 -1.69 -4.21 -1.39
C ALA A 8 -0.32 -3.77 -1.89
N VAL A 9 0.36 -4.65 -2.60
CA VAL A 9 1.68 -4.43 -3.19
C VAL A 9 1.65 -4.91 -4.63
N VAL A 10 2.15 -4.12 -5.57
CA VAL A 10 2.37 -4.56 -6.95
C VAL A 10 3.85 -4.74 -7.19
N ASP A 11 4.27 -5.95 -7.51
CA ASP A 11 5.60 -6.21 -8.05
C ASP A 11 5.57 -5.98 -9.56
N ALA A 12 6.14 -4.87 -9.99
CA ALA A 12 6.14 -4.44 -11.38
C ALA A 12 6.93 -5.37 -12.31
N GLU A 13 7.94 -6.08 -11.79
CA GLU A 13 8.78 -6.96 -12.57
C GLU A 13 8.08 -8.29 -12.92
N THR A 14 7.42 -8.90 -11.92
CA THR A 14 6.65 -10.14 -12.12
C THR A 14 5.20 -9.90 -12.52
N LYS A 15 4.75 -8.62 -12.52
CA LYS A 15 3.36 -8.23 -12.72
C LYS A 15 2.42 -8.95 -11.74
N THR A 16 2.82 -9.02 -10.48
CA THR A 16 2.05 -9.71 -9.44
C THR A 16 1.51 -8.70 -8.42
N VAL A 17 0.21 -8.77 -8.20
CA VAL A 17 -0.48 -8.03 -7.13
C VAL A 17 -0.59 -8.93 -5.91
N HIS A 18 0.11 -8.59 -4.84
CA HIS A 18 -0.01 -9.24 -3.55
C HIS A 18 -0.97 -8.45 -2.67
N SER A 19 -2.02 -9.09 -2.19
CA SER A 19 -2.97 -8.49 -1.25
C SER A 19 -2.89 -9.22 0.09
N PHE A 20 -2.43 -8.52 1.13
CA PHE A 20 -2.30 -9.01 2.49
C PHE A 20 -3.50 -8.53 3.29
N LEU A 21 -4.27 -9.45 3.83
CA LEU A 21 -5.55 -9.19 4.46
C LEU A 21 -5.59 -9.75 5.88
N LEU A 22 -6.04 -8.93 6.82
CA LEU A 22 -6.26 -9.35 8.20
C LEU A 22 -7.64 -9.98 8.35
N ARG A 23 -7.70 -11.21 8.88
CA ARG A 23 -8.96 -11.83 9.31
C ARG A 23 -9.49 -11.12 10.55
N ASN A 24 -10.74 -10.70 10.48
CA ASN A 24 -11.50 -10.32 11.65
C ASN A 24 -12.56 -11.40 11.92
N PRO A 25 -12.43 -12.20 12.99
CA PRO A 25 -13.36 -13.28 13.30
C PRO A 25 -14.81 -12.82 13.51
N GLU A 26 -15.00 -11.54 13.84
CA GLU A 26 -16.34 -10.95 14.02
C GLU A 26 -17.00 -10.55 12.69
N ASN A 27 -16.26 -10.60 11.56
CA ASN A 27 -16.80 -10.25 10.25
C ASN A 27 -17.12 -11.51 9.42
N PRO A 28 -18.40 -11.90 9.32
CA PRO A 28 -18.80 -13.12 8.59
C PRO A 28 -18.55 -13.04 7.09
N LEU A 29 -18.38 -11.83 6.53
CA LEU A 29 -18.11 -11.65 5.09
C LEU A 29 -16.73 -12.17 4.69
N ILE A 30 -15.79 -12.26 5.64
CA ILE A 30 -14.43 -12.75 5.36
C ILE A 30 -14.45 -14.24 5.04
N GLU A 31 -15.18 -15.05 5.82
CA GLU A 31 -15.30 -16.49 5.54
C GLU A 31 -15.96 -16.75 4.17
N GLN A 32 -16.97 -15.95 3.84
CA GLN A 32 -17.61 -16.02 2.52
C GLN A 32 -16.64 -15.63 1.41
N PHE A 33 -15.86 -14.58 1.61
CA PHE A 33 -14.85 -14.12 0.67
C PHE A 33 -13.78 -15.20 0.43
N GLU A 34 -13.24 -15.84 1.48
CA GLU A 34 -12.25 -16.91 1.37
C GLU A 34 -12.78 -18.11 0.56
N LYS A 35 -14.03 -18.50 0.78
CA LYS A 35 -14.68 -19.58 -0.01
C LYS A 35 -14.85 -19.21 -1.48
N ASN A 36 -14.88 -17.92 -1.81
CA ASN A 36 -15.11 -17.41 -3.16
C ASN A 36 -13.85 -16.86 -3.84
N LEU A 37 -12.67 -17.11 -3.29
CA LEU A 37 -11.40 -16.56 -3.80
C LEU A 37 -11.17 -16.77 -5.30
N PRO A 38 -11.43 -17.96 -5.90
CA PRO A 38 -11.24 -18.12 -7.34
C PRO A 38 -12.09 -17.17 -8.17
N ASN A 39 -13.36 -16.97 -7.81
CA ASN A 39 -14.25 -16.04 -8.51
C ASN A 39 -13.83 -14.57 -8.28
N PHE A 40 -13.26 -14.27 -7.11
CA PHE A 40 -12.72 -12.95 -6.82
C PHE A 40 -11.50 -12.64 -7.71
N ILE A 41 -10.60 -13.60 -7.89
CA ILE A 41 -9.45 -13.46 -8.80
C ILE A 41 -9.92 -13.23 -10.24
N ASP A 42 -10.90 -14.03 -10.71
CA ASP A 42 -11.50 -13.81 -12.04
C ASP A 42 -12.13 -12.40 -12.17
N LYS A 43 -12.70 -11.88 -11.09
CA LYS A 43 -13.22 -10.51 -11.06
C LYS A 43 -12.11 -9.47 -11.13
N CYS A 44 -10.98 -9.68 -10.45
CA CYS A 44 -9.80 -8.82 -10.55
C CYS A 44 -9.32 -8.73 -12.00
N HIS A 45 -9.15 -9.87 -12.69
CA HIS A 45 -8.77 -9.91 -14.10
C HIS A 45 -9.74 -9.12 -14.97
N LYS A 46 -11.04 -9.33 -14.84
CA LYS A 46 -12.08 -8.61 -15.59
C LYS A 46 -12.09 -7.10 -15.32
N THR A 47 -11.73 -6.72 -14.09
CA THR A 47 -11.81 -5.31 -13.66
C THR A 47 -10.56 -4.51 -14.05
N PHE A 48 -9.38 -5.15 -14.02
CA PHE A 48 -8.12 -4.42 -14.07
C PHE A 48 -7.25 -4.71 -15.28
N ASP A 49 -7.30 -5.91 -15.88
CA ASP A 49 -6.36 -6.31 -16.93
C ASP A 49 -6.47 -5.47 -18.21
N GLU A 50 -7.65 -4.95 -18.52
CA GLU A 50 -7.83 -4.05 -19.66
C GLU A 50 -7.00 -2.76 -19.52
N SER A 51 -6.92 -2.23 -18.30
CA SER A 51 -6.23 -0.96 -18.01
C SER A 51 -4.74 -1.14 -17.70
N TYR A 52 -4.36 -2.25 -17.07
CA TYR A 52 -3.00 -2.47 -16.52
C TYR A 52 -2.24 -3.63 -17.17
N GLY A 53 -2.84 -4.32 -18.14
CA GLY A 53 -2.33 -5.54 -18.72
C GLY A 53 -2.58 -6.76 -17.84
N GLU A 54 -2.26 -7.93 -18.35
CA GLU A 54 -2.43 -9.19 -17.61
C GLU A 54 -1.56 -9.20 -16.35
N LEU A 55 -2.19 -9.33 -15.19
CA LEU A 55 -1.57 -9.35 -13.87
C LEU A 55 -1.83 -10.70 -13.19
N ASN A 56 -0.91 -11.10 -12.30
CA ASN A 56 -1.14 -12.21 -11.38
C ASN A 56 -1.69 -11.65 -10.06
N TYR A 57 -2.61 -12.37 -9.41
CA TYR A 57 -3.19 -11.95 -8.14
C TYR A 57 -2.94 -13.01 -7.07
N GLU A 58 -2.27 -12.62 -5.99
CA GLU A 58 -2.00 -13.45 -4.81
C GLU A 58 -2.67 -12.84 -3.58
N ILE A 59 -3.61 -13.57 -3.00
CA ILE A 59 -4.37 -13.13 -1.83
C ILE A 59 -3.88 -13.91 -0.62
N HIS A 60 -3.35 -13.18 0.37
CA HIS A 60 -2.76 -13.73 1.59
C HIS A 60 -3.60 -13.33 2.80
N MET A 61 -4.09 -14.31 3.57
CA MET A 61 -4.95 -14.10 4.73
C MET A 61 -4.19 -14.40 6.03
N TYR A 62 -4.28 -13.49 7.01
CA TYR A 62 -3.56 -13.59 8.28
C TYR A 62 -4.51 -13.48 9.47
N ASP A 63 -4.25 -14.26 10.52
CA ASP A 63 -5.04 -14.24 11.76
C ASP A 63 -4.59 -13.15 12.72
N THR A 64 -3.35 -12.66 12.59
CA THR A 64 -2.82 -11.57 13.39
C THR A 64 -2.27 -10.44 12.52
N GLU A 65 -2.44 -9.22 12.99
CA GLU A 65 -1.93 -8.02 12.28
C GLU A 65 -0.41 -8.01 12.19
N ILE A 66 0.27 -8.51 13.23
CA ILE A 66 1.74 -8.50 13.26
C ILE A 66 2.32 -9.50 12.24
N ASP A 67 1.70 -10.66 12.07
CA ASP A 67 2.13 -11.63 11.06
C ASP A 67 1.92 -11.06 9.65
N MET A 68 0.77 -10.41 9.42
CA MET A 68 0.50 -9.73 8.15
C MET A 68 1.56 -8.66 7.84
N ILE A 69 1.85 -7.78 8.79
CA ILE A 69 2.85 -6.72 8.60
C ILE A 69 4.24 -7.33 8.36
N THR A 70 4.62 -8.35 9.14
CA THR A 70 5.89 -9.04 9.00
C THR A 70 6.05 -9.64 7.61
N GLU A 71 5.01 -10.25 7.07
CA GLU A 71 5.04 -10.83 5.73
C GLU A 71 5.12 -9.79 4.61
N VAL A 72 4.53 -8.61 4.79
CA VAL A 72 4.71 -7.48 3.85
C VAL A 72 6.19 -7.10 3.75
N PHE A 73 6.87 -6.88 4.88
CA PHE A 73 8.29 -6.52 4.87
C PHE A 73 9.19 -7.69 4.47
N ARG A 74 8.81 -8.94 4.80
CA ARG A 74 9.50 -10.12 4.30
C ARG A 74 9.40 -10.22 2.78
N LEU A 75 8.25 -9.91 2.18
CA LEU A 75 8.11 -9.84 0.72
C LEU A 75 9.08 -8.80 0.14
N PHE A 76 9.12 -7.58 0.68
CA PHE A 76 10.04 -6.55 0.20
C PHE A 76 11.50 -7.01 0.23
N ASN A 77 11.93 -7.60 1.33
CA ASN A 77 13.30 -8.10 1.49
C ASN A 77 13.60 -9.31 0.59
N THR A 78 12.61 -10.18 0.34
CA THR A 78 12.75 -11.36 -0.53
C THR A 78 12.81 -10.98 -2.01
N LEU A 79 11.93 -10.09 -2.46
CA LEU A 79 11.93 -9.60 -3.83
C LEU A 79 13.18 -8.76 -4.13
N ALA A 80 13.69 -8.05 -3.13
CA ALA A 80 14.90 -7.24 -3.22
C ALA A 80 14.93 -6.32 -4.46
N ARG A 81 13.79 -5.66 -4.75
CA ARG A 81 13.67 -4.71 -5.86
C ARG A 81 14.49 -3.46 -5.56
N ASP A 82 15.02 -2.80 -6.60
CA ASP A 82 15.80 -1.58 -6.42
C ASP A 82 15.02 -0.51 -5.66
N PHE A 83 13.72 -0.39 -5.92
CA PHE A 83 12.85 0.63 -5.33
C PHE A 83 11.57 0.05 -4.75
N ILE A 84 11.18 0.56 -3.58
CA ILE A 84 9.86 0.37 -2.97
C ILE A 84 9.19 1.75 -2.92
N LEU A 85 8.04 1.86 -3.59
CA LEU A 85 7.35 3.12 -3.81
C LEU A 85 6.08 3.22 -2.95
N PHE A 86 5.89 4.37 -2.31
CA PHE A 86 4.67 4.73 -1.61
C PHE A 86 4.13 6.05 -2.16
N TRP A 87 2.81 6.18 -2.31
CA TRP A 87 2.26 7.45 -2.77
C TRP A 87 2.40 8.58 -1.74
N ASN A 88 2.35 8.27 -0.48
CA ASN A 88 2.51 9.23 0.62
C ASN A 88 3.26 8.56 1.77
N MET A 89 4.52 8.29 1.55
CA MET A 89 5.39 7.61 2.52
C MET A 89 5.38 8.29 3.90
N ALA A 90 5.15 9.61 3.94
CA ALA A 90 5.01 10.38 5.17
C ALA A 90 3.81 9.97 6.05
N PHE A 91 2.84 9.28 5.49
CA PHE A 91 1.71 8.70 6.23
C PHE A 91 1.96 7.22 6.52
N ASP A 92 2.28 6.43 5.50
CA ASP A 92 2.30 4.97 5.59
C ASP A 92 3.43 4.45 6.50
N ILE A 93 4.65 4.93 6.33
CA ILE A 93 5.80 4.44 7.10
C ILE A 93 5.68 4.74 8.61
N PRO A 94 5.38 5.98 9.05
CA PRO A 94 5.12 6.22 10.46
C PRO A 94 3.96 5.38 11.02
N TYR A 95 2.93 5.13 10.21
CA TYR A 95 1.80 4.31 10.63
C TYR A 95 2.22 2.86 10.89
N PHE A 96 3.02 2.24 10.01
CA PHE A 96 3.60 0.91 10.23
C PHE A 96 4.45 0.89 11.50
N ILE A 97 5.38 1.85 11.66
CA ILE A 97 6.25 1.95 12.85
C ILE A 97 5.41 2.02 14.14
N ASP A 98 4.40 2.90 14.16
CA ASP A 98 3.57 3.09 15.35
C ASP A 98 2.67 1.88 15.63
N ARG A 99 2.16 1.20 14.58
CA ARG A 99 1.37 -0.03 14.76
C ARG A 99 2.21 -1.17 15.31
N ILE A 100 3.39 -1.42 14.75
CA ILE A 100 4.31 -2.47 15.22
C ILE A 100 4.64 -2.26 16.70
N LYS A 101 4.95 -1.00 17.11
CA LYS A 101 5.18 -0.64 18.51
C LYS A 101 3.95 -0.88 19.39
N ALA A 102 2.76 -0.48 18.91
CA ALA A 102 1.50 -0.66 19.65
C ALA A 102 1.16 -2.15 19.85
N LEU A 103 1.61 -3.01 18.95
CA LEU A 103 1.49 -4.46 19.06
C LEU A 103 2.57 -5.10 19.95
N GLY A 104 3.47 -4.30 20.53
CA GLY A 104 4.53 -4.76 21.44
C GLY A 104 5.79 -5.29 20.77
N HIS A 105 6.00 -4.98 19.50
CA HIS A 105 7.14 -5.45 18.72
C HIS A 105 8.12 -4.33 18.37
N ASP A 106 9.35 -4.70 18.02
CA ASP A 106 10.39 -3.79 17.56
C ASP A 106 10.29 -3.59 16.03
N PRO A 107 9.97 -2.37 15.56
CA PRO A 107 9.90 -2.09 14.12
C PRO A 107 11.19 -2.43 13.37
N MET A 108 12.35 -2.25 13.99
CA MET A 108 13.63 -2.55 13.38
C MET A 108 13.75 -4.03 13.03
N LYS A 109 13.26 -4.93 13.90
CA LYS A 109 13.32 -6.38 13.68
C LYS A 109 12.32 -6.88 12.62
N ILE A 110 11.33 -6.08 12.28
CA ILE A 110 10.29 -6.45 11.30
C ILE A 110 10.57 -5.81 9.93
N MET A 111 10.98 -4.55 9.92
CA MET A 111 11.10 -3.79 8.69
C MET A 111 12.48 -3.92 8.03
N CYS A 112 13.57 -4.04 8.83
CA CYS A 112 14.90 -4.20 8.29
C CYS A 112 15.14 -5.61 7.73
N ASP A 113 16.00 -5.70 6.72
CA ASP A 113 16.42 -6.97 6.15
C ASP A 113 17.36 -7.71 7.14
N PRO A 114 17.01 -8.91 7.61
CA PRO A 114 17.76 -9.65 8.60
C PRO A 114 19.11 -10.17 8.10
N GLU A 115 19.40 -10.09 6.82
CA GLU A 115 20.70 -10.50 6.26
C GLU A 115 21.83 -9.50 6.56
N PHE A 116 21.49 -8.27 6.96
CA PHE A 116 22.49 -7.26 7.30
C PHE A 116 22.88 -7.33 8.79
N ILE A 117 24.17 -7.10 9.07
CA ILE A 117 24.73 -7.17 10.42
C ILE A 117 24.28 -5.98 11.29
N GLN A 118 24.09 -4.82 10.67
CA GLN A 118 23.68 -3.59 11.35
C GLN A 118 22.29 -3.19 10.89
N ASP A 119 21.38 -3.09 11.86
CA ASP A 119 20.03 -2.58 11.63
C ASP A 119 20.02 -1.06 11.83
N GLU A 120 19.42 -0.34 10.90
CA GLU A 120 19.14 1.08 11.03
C GLU A 120 17.72 1.37 10.57
N LEU A 121 16.92 1.92 11.46
CA LEU A 121 15.55 2.33 11.14
C LEU A 121 15.26 3.66 11.81
N TYR A 122 14.98 4.69 11.03
CA TYR A 122 14.39 5.91 11.55
C TYR A 122 13.56 6.65 10.50
N TYR A 123 12.59 7.41 10.98
CA TYR A 123 11.80 8.33 10.19
C TYR A 123 11.93 9.74 10.76
N ARG A 124 12.37 10.69 9.93
CA ARG A 124 12.53 12.09 10.31
C ARG A 124 11.61 12.97 9.48
N LYS A 125 10.65 13.60 10.16
CA LYS A 125 9.77 14.60 9.54
C LYS A 125 10.53 15.91 9.30
N ASP A 126 10.32 16.51 8.13
CA ASP A 126 10.78 17.85 7.86
C ASP A 126 9.82 18.87 8.52
N HIS A 127 10.24 19.39 9.66
CA HIS A 127 9.49 20.41 10.40
C HIS A 127 9.73 21.84 9.91
N ARG A 128 10.69 22.04 9.00
CA ARG A 128 11.03 23.37 8.47
C ARG A 128 10.15 23.78 7.29
N HIS A 129 9.62 22.80 6.57
CA HIS A 129 8.78 23.01 5.41
C HIS A 129 7.40 22.37 5.66
N HIS A 130 6.37 23.20 5.60
CA HIS A 130 4.97 22.75 5.77
C HIS A 130 4.28 22.50 4.44
N ASP A 131 4.77 23.14 3.37
CA ASP A 131 4.24 22.94 2.02
C ASP A 131 4.72 21.59 1.47
N PHE A 132 3.76 20.77 1.03
CA PHE A 132 4.04 19.47 0.40
C PHE A 132 5.01 19.55 -0.80
N LYS A 133 5.06 20.72 -1.47
CA LYS A 133 5.97 20.98 -2.61
C LYS A 133 7.44 21.12 -2.20
N THR A 134 7.71 21.43 -0.97
CA THR A 134 9.06 21.70 -0.45
C THR A 134 9.46 20.76 0.69
N LYS A 135 8.51 20.06 1.28
CA LYS A 135 8.73 19.12 2.37
C LYS A 135 9.64 17.96 1.93
N ASN A 136 10.59 17.62 2.76
CA ASN A 136 11.56 16.57 2.49
C ASN A 136 11.76 15.67 3.73
N ASP A 137 10.79 14.79 3.96
CA ASP A 137 10.88 13.76 4.99
C ASP A 137 11.98 12.74 4.59
N VAL A 138 12.65 12.17 5.58
CA VAL A 138 13.70 11.18 5.37
C VAL A 138 13.32 9.89 6.10
N PHE A 139 13.34 8.81 5.37
CA PHE A 139 13.22 7.46 5.91
C PHE A 139 14.49 6.66 5.62
N THR A 140 15.05 6.08 6.64
CA THR A 140 16.17 5.15 6.54
C THR A 140 15.73 3.80 7.09
N CYS A 141 15.98 2.75 6.33
CA CYS A 141 15.72 1.38 6.70
C CYS A 141 16.81 0.50 6.08
N THR A 142 17.45 -0.33 6.89
CA THR A 142 18.42 -1.32 6.39
C THR A 142 17.69 -2.32 5.50
N SER A 143 17.97 -2.28 4.21
CA SER A 143 17.27 -3.05 3.17
C SER A 143 18.12 -3.14 1.90
N LYS A 144 17.85 -4.12 1.06
CA LYS A 144 18.38 -4.21 -0.31
C LYS A 144 17.72 -3.19 -1.25
N SER A 145 16.61 -2.61 -0.83
CA SER A 145 15.77 -1.69 -1.62
C SER A 145 15.87 -0.26 -1.11
N VAL A 146 15.67 0.71 -2.00
CA VAL A 146 15.52 2.12 -1.65
C VAL A 146 14.04 2.47 -1.55
N TYR A 147 13.62 2.98 -0.39
CA TYR A 147 12.25 3.45 -0.19
C TYR A 147 12.09 4.88 -0.72
N LEU A 148 11.11 5.10 -1.57
CA LEU A 148 10.85 6.38 -2.20
C LEU A 148 9.39 6.82 -2.02
N ASP A 149 9.22 8.10 -1.72
CA ASP A 149 7.93 8.77 -1.77
C ASP A 149 7.62 9.18 -3.23
N GLN A 150 6.74 8.41 -3.89
CA GLN A 150 6.37 8.62 -5.29
C GLN A 150 5.68 9.97 -5.49
N MET A 151 4.84 10.40 -4.54
CA MET A 151 4.20 11.72 -4.57
C MET A 151 5.24 12.84 -4.60
N SER A 152 6.26 12.75 -3.75
CA SER A 152 7.35 13.74 -3.71
C SER A 152 8.18 13.74 -5.01
N GLN A 153 8.43 12.57 -5.59
CA GLN A 153 9.12 12.49 -6.90
C GLN A 153 8.26 13.07 -8.02
N TYR A 154 6.98 12.73 -8.07
CA TYR A 154 6.04 13.28 -9.03
C TYR A 154 5.99 14.81 -8.97
N ILE A 155 5.90 15.39 -7.77
CA ILE A 155 5.89 16.84 -7.56
C ILE A 155 7.16 17.48 -8.16
N LYS A 156 8.34 16.91 -7.88
CA LYS A 156 9.62 17.45 -8.38
C LYS A 156 9.68 17.45 -9.90
N ILE A 157 9.21 16.36 -10.53
CA ILE A 157 9.19 16.24 -11.99
C ILE A 157 8.16 17.20 -12.61
N ARG A 158 6.96 17.26 -12.07
CA ARG A 158 5.86 18.08 -12.63
C ARG A 158 6.03 19.57 -12.37
N LYS A 159 6.62 19.98 -11.25
CA LYS A 159 6.90 21.40 -10.94
C LYS A 159 7.70 22.09 -12.04
N ALA A 160 8.54 21.35 -12.76
CA ALA A 160 9.30 21.87 -13.89
C ALA A 160 8.42 22.12 -15.14
N ARG A 161 7.19 21.58 -15.20
CA ARG A 161 6.31 21.64 -16.39
C ARG A 161 5.08 22.52 -16.19
N SER A 162 4.46 22.50 -15.00
CA SER A 162 3.23 23.25 -14.71
C SER A 162 2.96 23.36 -13.23
N GLU A 163 2.10 24.30 -12.83
CA GLU A 163 1.67 24.41 -11.44
C GLU A 163 0.70 23.29 -11.07
N LEU A 164 1.01 22.56 -9.97
CA LEU A 164 0.16 21.52 -9.43
C LEU A 164 -0.86 22.11 -8.45
N LYS A 165 -2.13 21.91 -8.71
CA LYS A 165 -3.23 22.35 -7.84
C LYS A 165 -3.49 21.35 -6.69
N THR A 166 -3.18 20.07 -6.90
CA THR A 166 -3.41 18.99 -5.93
C THR A 166 -2.40 17.86 -6.14
N VAL A 167 -2.17 17.07 -5.09
CA VAL A 167 -1.33 15.87 -5.11
C VAL A 167 -2.11 14.63 -4.66
N ARG A 168 -3.43 14.71 -4.62
CA ARG A 168 -4.27 13.55 -4.31
C ARG A 168 -4.15 12.51 -5.41
N LEU A 169 -3.88 11.25 -5.04
CA LEU A 169 -3.70 10.15 -5.98
C LEU A 169 -4.80 10.09 -7.04
N ASN A 170 -6.08 10.16 -6.63
CA ASN A 170 -7.19 10.12 -7.56
C ASN A 170 -7.18 11.22 -8.64
N ALA A 171 -6.81 12.44 -8.22
CA ALA A 171 -6.75 13.57 -9.15
C ALA A 171 -5.57 13.45 -10.13
N ILE A 172 -4.45 12.91 -9.67
CA ILE A 172 -3.27 12.66 -10.49
C ILE A 172 -3.53 11.51 -11.46
N ALA A 173 -4.07 10.40 -10.98
CA ALA A 173 -4.41 9.24 -11.81
C ALA A 173 -5.41 9.63 -12.92
N LYS A 174 -6.43 10.45 -12.59
CA LYS A 174 -7.38 10.96 -13.59
C LYS A 174 -6.69 11.82 -14.67
N ALA A 175 -5.71 12.61 -14.27
CA ALA A 175 -5.01 13.52 -15.20
C ALA A 175 -3.96 12.81 -16.06
N GLU A 176 -3.25 11.80 -15.51
CA GLU A 176 -2.12 11.16 -16.17
C GLU A 176 -2.52 9.83 -16.86
N LEU A 177 -3.42 9.07 -16.24
CA LEU A 177 -3.82 7.73 -16.70
C LEU A 177 -5.23 7.71 -17.30
N ASN A 178 -6.00 8.79 -17.17
CA ASN A 178 -7.44 8.81 -17.44
C ASN A 178 -8.19 7.71 -16.66
N ASP A 179 -7.74 7.44 -15.45
CA ASP A 179 -8.27 6.42 -14.55
C ASP A 179 -8.52 7.01 -13.16
N GLU A 180 -9.37 6.38 -12.36
CA GLU A 180 -9.75 6.88 -11.04
C GLU A 180 -10.01 5.72 -10.05
N LYS A 181 -10.07 6.07 -8.77
CA LYS A 181 -10.43 5.15 -7.69
C LYS A 181 -11.80 4.52 -7.96
N LEU A 182 -12.00 3.30 -7.47
CA LEU A 182 -13.31 2.67 -7.51
C LEU A 182 -14.31 3.51 -6.71
N ASP A 183 -15.52 3.65 -7.27
CA ASP A 183 -16.60 4.31 -6.57
C ASP A 183 -17.22 3.35 -5.53
N TYR A 184 -17.41 3.86 -4.33
CA TYR A 184 -18.12 3.19 -3.23
C TYR A 184 -19.18 4.10 -2.62
N SER A 185 -19.67 5.08 -3.39
CA SER A 185 -20.65 6.08 -2.92
C SER A 185 -21.98 5.48 -2.50
N ASP A 186 -22.29 4.27 -2.96
CA ASP A 186 -23.48 3.52 -2.54
C ASP A 186 -23.32 2.92 -1.12
N GLU A 187 -22.09 2.85 -0.59
CA GLU A 187 -21.79 2.39 0.75
C GLU A 187 -21.60 3.58 1.72
N ALA A 188 -21.77 3.35 3.02
CA ALA A 188 -21.82 4.45 3.98
C ALA A 188 -20.51 5.25 4.05
N ASN A 189 -19.38 4.57 4.14
CA ASN A 189 -18.03 5.19 4.06
C ASN A 189 -16.93 4.12 4.04
N ILE A 190 -15.70 4.53 3.76
CA ILE A 190 -14.54 3.63 3.69
C ILE A 190 -14.26 2.87 5.01
N LYS A 191 -14.69 3.39 6.16
CA LYS A 191 -14.45 2.74 7.46
C LYS A 191 -15.43 1.59 7.71
N THR A 192 -16.64 1.67 7.17
CA THR A 192 -17.67 0.63 7.28
C THR A 192 -17.62 -0.35 6.12
N LEU A 193 -17.00 0.03 5.01
CA LEU A 193 -16.92 -0.78 3.80
C LEU A 193 -16.47 -2.24 4.04
N PRO A 194 -15.47 -2.56 4.89
CA PRO A 194 -15.08 -3.94 5.16
C PRO A 194 -16.21 -4.79 5.75
N TYR A 195 -17.17 -4.17 6.44
CA TYR A 195 -18.30 -4.84 7.11
C TYR A 195 -19.58 -4.87 6.26
N GLU A 196 -19.65 -4.02 5.25
CA GLU A 196 -20.80 -3.91 4.35
C GLU A 196 -20.56 -4.67 3.04
N ASN A 197 -19.33 -4.54 2.49
CA ASN A 197 -18.92 -5.19 1.24
C ASN A 197 -17.42 -5.47 1.23
N TYR A 198 -17.03 -6.60 1.82
CA TYR A 198 -15.61 -6.97 1.98
C TYR A 198 -14.89 -7.15 0.64
N GLU A 199 -15.56 -7.70 -0.37
CA GLU A 199 -15.00 -7.88 -1.71
C GLU A 199 -14.68 -6.52 -2.36
N LEU A 200 -15.60 -5.55 -2.28
CA LEU A 200 -15.35 -4.19 -2.77
C LEU A 200 -14.24 -3.50 -2.00
N PHE A 201 -14.13 -3.72 -0.68
CA PHE A 201 -13.03 -3.21 0.12
C PHE A 201 -11.66 -3.71 -0.38
N VAL A 202 -11.54 -5.02 -0.68
CA VAL A 202 -10.30 -5.59 -1.21
C VAL A 202 -10.01 -5.07 -2.62
N LEU A 203 -11.00 -5.01 -3.50
CA LEU A 203 -10.87 -4.42 -4.84
C LEU A 203 -10.42 -2.96 -4.78
N TYR A 204 -10.98 -2.17 -3.84
CA TYR A 204 -10.60 -0.78 -3.65
C TYR A 204 -9.12 -0.65 -3.22
N ASN A 205 -8.66 -1.50 -2.28
CA ASN A 205 -7.27 -1.51 -1.84
C ASN A 205 -6.30 -1.88 -2.99
N ILE A 206 -6.64 -2.88 -3.80
CA ILE A 206 -5.90 -3.25 -5.02
C ILE A 206 -5.86 -2.09 -6.00
N LYS A 207 -7.02 -1.48 -6.29
CA LYS A 207 -7.12 -0.36 -7.24
C LYS A 207 -6.24 0.82 -6.83
N ASP A 208 -6.23 1.20 -5.55
CA ASP A 208 -5.39 2.29 -5.05
C ASP A 208 -3.90 2.04 -5.31
N THR A 209 -3.47 0.79 -5.23
CA THR A 209 -2.09 0.40 -5.53
C THR A 209 -1.82 0.37 -7.03
N LEU A 210 -2.78 -0.11 -7.85
CA LEU A 210 -2.66 -0.12 -9.31
C LEU A 210 -2.60 1.30 -9.90
N LEU A 211 -3.28 2.29 -9.30
CA LEU A 211 -3.15 3.70 -9.70
C LEU A 211 -1.75 4.29 -9.48
N GLN A 212 -0.92 3.66 -8.67
CA GLN A 212 0.48 4.03 -8.49
C GLN A 212 1.40 3.29 -9.47
N TYR A 213 0.98 2.11 -9.92
CA TYR A 213 1.73 1.26 -10.85
C TYR A 213 1.65 1.75 -12.29
N GLY A 214 0.48 2.25 -12.75
CA GLY A 214 0.27 2.81 -14.11
C GLY A 214 0.87 4.18 -14.25
#